data_aa1e75ab9b266e7f2acbdc431a1ce0ec
#
_entry.id   aa1e75ab9b266e7f2acbdc431a1ce0ec
#
_cell.length_a   1.000
_cell.length_b   1.000
_cell.length_c   1.000
_cell.angle_alpha   90.00
_cell.angle_beta   90.00
_cell.angle_gamma   90.00
#
_symmetry.space_group_name_H-M   'P 1'
#
loop_
_entity.id
_entity.type
_entity.pdbx_description
1 polymer ?
#
loop_
_entity_poly.entity_id
_entity_poly.type
_entity_poly.pdbx_seq_one_letter_code
_entity_poly.pdbx_strand_id
1 'polypeptide(L)'
;MLGILCEKPSAARNFAKALGGVTGKFNGEDYLIVHALGHVYEFADPAEMVDEQKAAKYKSWSVDNLPWNEKDFSWKRVKKKGVSDVLSNLKRQLSTCSEIAIATDVDPTGEGELLAYEVLEELKLSKKKISRFYFDDESVPEIQKAFKNRKAIPDFYGNPDYRKALYRAKFDFLTMQFTRIATTCGDGKSVVRQGRLKSAMVSIVGD
;
A
#
# COMPACT_ATOMS: atom_id res chain seq x y z
N MET A 1 16.65 0.48 18.99
CA MET A 1 16.77 -0.39 17.81
C MET A 1 15.84 0.11 16.73
N LEU A 2 16.32 0.25 15.50
CA LEU A 2 15.59 0.67 14.30
C LEU A 2 14.96 -0.56 13.62
N GLY A 3 13.65 -0.56 13.38
CA GLY A 3 13.00 -1.53 12.53
C GLY A 3 12.93 -1.02 11.08
N ILE A 4 13.46 -1.76 10.12
CA ILE A 4 13.45 -1.37 8.70
C ILE A 4 12.39 -2.20 7.99
N LEU A 5 11.29 -1.55 7.57
CA LEU A 5 10.16 -2.20 6.91
C LEU A 5 10.32 -2.11 5.39
N CYS A 6 10.70 -3.22 4.77
CA CYS A 6 10.79 -3.37 3.32
C CYS A 6 9.46 -3.86 2.70
N GLU A 7 9.27 -3.61 1.41
CA GLU A 7 8.06 -3.99 0.68
C GLU A 7 7.92 -5.51 0.49
N LYS A 8 9.02 -6.16 0.13
CA LYS A 8 9.06 -7.57 -0.32
C LYS A 8 10.35 -8.26 0.10
N PRO A 9 10.40 -9.60 0.09
CA PRO A 9 11.60 -10.35 0.48
C PRO A 9 12.86 -10.00 -0.32
N SER A 10 12.74 -9.65 -1.60
CA SER A 10 13.89 -9.26 -2.44
C SER A 10 14.52 -7.97 -1.95
N ALA A 11 13.71 -6.95 -1.66
CA ALA A 11 14.18 -5.69 -1.08
C ALA A 11 14.88 -5.93 0.26
N ALA A 12 14.28 -6.72 1.15
CA ALA A 12 14.90 -7.07 2.44
C ALA A 12 16.28 -7.73 2.29
N ARG A 13 16.45 -8.60 1.28
CA ARG A 13 17.77 -9.21 0.98
C ARG A 13 18.79 -8.17 0.51
N ASN A 14 18.38 -7.20 -0.30
CA ASN A 14 19.28 -6.14 -0.76
C ASN A 14 19.70 -5.23 0.40
N PHE A 15 18.74 -4.87 1.28
CA PHE A 15 19.03 -4.14 2.51
C PHE A 15 19.96 -4.93 3.44
N ALA A 16 19.71 -6.23 3.63
CA ALA A 16 20.59 -7.09 4.44
C ALA A 16 22.01 -7.18 3.87
N LYS A 17 22.16 -7.29 2.54
CA LYS A 17 23.46 -7.25 1.87
C LYS A 17 24.17 -5.92 2.10
N ALA A 18 23.45 -4.81 2.01
CA ALA A 18 24.01 -3.47 2.15
C ALA A 18 24.46 -3.13 3.58
N LEU A 19 23.73 -3.64 4.58
CA LEU A 19 23.95 -3.30 5.99
C LEU A 19 24.73 -4.39 6.77
N GLY A 20 24.96 -5.57 6.17
CA GLY A 20 25.77 -6.65 6.75
C GLY A 20 24.97 -7.75 7.44
N GLY A 21 23.64 -7.82 7.25
CA GLY A 21 22.77 -8.86 7.80
C GLY A 21 21.32 -8.40 7.98
N VAL A 22 20.45 -9.34 8.33
CA VAL A 22 19.03 -9.04 8.64
C VAL A 22 18.92 -8.26 9.97
N THR A 23 19.86 -8.50 10.87
CA THR A 23 20.02 -7.77 12.14
C THR A 23 21.48 -7.41 12.31
N GLY A 24 21.77 -6.32 12.97
CA GLY A 24 23.15 -5.91 13.23
C GLY A 24 23.25 -4.48 13.72
N LYS A 25 24.44 -3.92 13.56
CA LYS A 25 24.72 -2.52 13.87
C LYS A 25 25.31 -1.85 12.63
N PHE A 26 24.72 -0.75 12.20
CA PHE A 26 25.22 0.07 11.12
C PHE A 26 25.26 1.54 11.54
N ASN A 27 26.36 2.22 11.27
CA ASN A 27 26.57 3.62 11.66
C ASN A 27 26.27 3.89 13.15
N GLY A 28 26.64 2.94 14.02
CA GLY A 28 26.45 3.06 15.47
C GLY A 28 25.06 2.71 16.00
N GLU A 29 24.09 2.40 15.13
CA GLU A 29 22.70 2.12 15.49
C GLU A 29 22.34 0.65 15.24
N ASP A 30 21.71 0.00 16.23
CA ASP A 30 21.20 -1.36 16.09
C ASP A 30 19.95 -1.37 15.23
N TYR A 31 19.86 -2.32 14.29
CA TYR A 31 18.73 -2.44 13.37
C TYR A 31 18.21 -3.88 13.24
N LEU A 32 16.97 -3.97 12.76
CA LEU A 32 16.29 -5.19 12.37
C LEU A 32 15.56 -4.94 11.03
N ILE A 33 15.79 -5.77 10.02
CA ILE A 33 15.10 -5.71 8.72
C ILE A 33 13.93 -6.68 8.74
N VAL A 34 12.77 -6.19 8.35
CA VAL A 34 11.54 -6.98 8.14
C VAL A 34 10.94 -6.64 6.78
N HIS A 35 10.04 -7.48 6.27
CA HIS A 35 9.39 -7.22 5.00
C HIS A 35 7.91 -7.61 5.02
N ALA A 36 7.12 -6.91 4.23
CA ALA A 36 5.78 -7.32 3.83
C ALA A 36 5.85 -8.30 2.63
N LEU A 37 4.71 -8.59 2.02
CA LEU A 37 4.57 -9.36 0.77
C LEU A 37 3.86 -8.52 -0.30
N GLY A 38 4.31 -7.28 -0.51
CA GLY A 38 3.55 -6.29 -1.26
C GLY A 38 2.32 -5.85 -0.46
N HIS A 39 1.27 -5.39 -1.14
CA HIS A 39 0.02 -5.03 -0.48
C HIS A 39 -0.62 -6.22 0.22
N VAL A 40 -0.73 -6.13 1.53
CA VAL A 40 -1.35 -7.15 2.41
C VAL A 40 -2.81 -6.86 2.74
N TYR A 41 -3.26 -5.66 2.38
CA TYR A 41 -4.65 -5.21 2.51
C TYR A 41 -5.23 -4.83 1.15
N GLU A 42 -6.54 -4.82 1.06
CA GLU A 42 -7.33 -4.33 -0.07
C GLU A 42 -8.61 -3.68 0.45
N PHE A 43 -9.26 -2.84 -0.34
CA PHE A 43 -10.58 -2.35 0.04
C PHE A 43 -11.57 -3.52 0.07
N ALA A 44 -12.46 -3.51 1.04
CA ALA A 44 -13.56 -4.46 1.12
C ALA A 44 -14.48 -4.34 -0.11
N ASP A 45 -15.35 -5.31 -0.30
CA ASP A 45 -16.36 -5.20 -1.35
C ASP A 45 -17.22 -3.94 -1.16
N PRO A 46 -17.67 -3.30 -2.24
CA PRO A 46 -18.46 -2.07 -2.14
C PRO A 46 -19.62 -2.16 -1.17
N ALA A 47 -20.36 -3.27 -1.19
CA ALA A 47 -21.49 -3.50 -0.31
C ALA A 47 -21.13 -3.63 1.19
N GLU A 48 -19.87 -3.98 1.50
CA GLU A 48 -19.38 -4.09 2.87
C GLU A 48 -18.85 -2.77 3.45
N MET A 49 -18.76 -1.75 2.60
CA MET A 49 -18.24 -0.43 2.95
C MET A 49 -19.33 0.64 3.10
N VAL A 50 -20.58 0.29 2.85
CA VAL A 50 -21.72 1.19 2.94
C VAL A 50 -22.68 0.74 4.04
N ASP A 51 -23.65 1.60 4.40
CA ASP A 51 -24.72 1.24 5.33
C ASP A 51 -25.56 0.09 4.78
N GLU A 52 -26.07 -0.76 5.67
CA GLU A 52 -26.84 -1.95 5.31
C GLU A 52 -28.01 -1.66 4.36
N GLN A 53 -28.68 -0.54 4.55
CA GLN A 53 -29.79 -0.10 3.69
C GLN A 53 -29.37 0.18 2.23
N LYS A 54 -28.09 0.50 2.01
CA LYS A 54 -27.52 0.76 0.68
C LYS A 54 -26.81 -0.45 0.08
N ALA A 55 -26.51 -1.47 0.87
CA ALA A 55 -25.68 -2.60 0.48
C ALA A 55 -26.18 -3.29 -0.80
N ALA A 56 -27.49 -3.45 -0.97
CA ALA A 56 -28.10 -4.08 -2.15
C ALA A 56 -27.74 -3.34 -3.44
N LYS A 57 -27.77 -1.99 -3.44
CA LYS A 57 -27.37 -1.15 -4.59
C LYS A 57 -25.91 -1.38 -4.97
N TYR A 58 -25.02 -1.46 -3.99
CA TYR A 58 -23.58 -1.57 -4.22
C TYR A 58 -23.10 -2.99 -4.52
N LYS A 59 -23.91 -4.00 -4.19
CA LYS A 59 -23.65 -5.41 -4.50
C LYS A 59 -24.03 -5.79 -5.92
N SER A 60 -25.12 -5.24 -6.43
CA SER A 60 -25.69 -5.60 -7.73
C SER A 60 -24.99 -4.84 -8.86
N TRP A 61 -24.44 -5.58 -9.82
CA TRP A 61 -23.88 -5.02 -11.04
C TRP A 61 -25.00 -4.68 -12.04
N SER A 62 -25.47 -3.44 -11.94
CA SER A 62 -26.45 -2.87 -12.84
C SER A 62 -26.08 -1.43 -13.15
N VAL A 63 -26.30 -0.99 -14.39
CA VAL A 63 -26.09 0.40 -14.79
C VAL A 63 -27.00 1.34 -13.99
N ASP A 64 -28.23 0.90 -13.65
CA ASP A 64 -29.18 1.69 -12.86
C ASP A 64 -28.70 1.99 -11.46
N ASN A 65 -27.75 1.21 -10.94
CA ASN A 65 -27.13 1.42 -9.64
C ASN A 65 -25.95 2.40 -9.66
N LEU A 66 -25.61 2.93 -10.82
CA LEU A 66 -24.51 3.90 -10.97
C LEU A 66 -25.06 5.34 -11.10
N PRO A 67 -24.25 6.36 -10.80
CA PRO A 67 -22.92 6.27 -10.22
C PRO A 67 -22.95 5.96 -8.70
N TRP A 68 -21.87 5.39 -8.21
CA TRP A 68 -21.64 5.27 -6.77
C TRP A 68 -21.28 6.63 -6.16
N ASN A 69 -21.76 6.86 -4.95
CA ASN A 69 -21.40 8.06 -4.20
C ASN A 69 -20.22 7.75 -3.25
N GLU A 70 -19.09 8.42 -3.41
CA GLU A 70 -17.90 8.23 -2.58
C GLU A 70 -18.14 8.44 -1.09
N LYS A 71 -19.09 9.34 -0.75
CA LYS A 71 -19.46 9.68 0.64
C LYS A 71 -20.16 8.55 1.38
N ASP A 72 -20.68 7.58 0.65
CA ASP A 72 -21.32 6.41 1.23
C ASP A 72 -20.29 5.40 1.79
N PHE A 73 -19.04 5.43 1.30
CA PHE A 73 -18.04 4.46 1.67
C PHE A 73 -17.34 4.77 2.99
N SER A 74 -17.29 3.80 3.89
CA SER A 74 -16.45 3.82 5.11
C SER A 74 -14.97 3.58 4.82
N TRP A 75 -14.61 3.24 3.59
CA TRP A 75 -13.25 2.92 3.15
C TRP A 75 -12.57 1.81 3.97
N LYS A 76 -13.37 0.83 4.39
CA LYS A 76 -12.91 -0.34 5.11
C LYS A 76 -11.92 -1.16 4.29
N ARG A 77 -10.85 -1.61 4.93
CA ARG A 77 -9.88 -2.54 4.35
C ARG A 77 -10.03 -3.92 4.95
N VAL A 78 -9.72 -4.92 4.15
CA VAL A 78 -9.70 -6.33 4.55
C VAL A 78 -8.34 -6.93 4.26
N LYS A 79 -7.96 -7.92 5.07
CA LYS A 79 -6.71 -8.66 4.85
C LYS A 79 -6.86 -9.56 3.63
N LYS A 80 -5.84 -9.55 2.78
CA LYS A 80 -5.73 -10.56 1.72
C LYS A 80 -5.55 -11.96 2.31
N LYS A 81 -5.95 -12.97 1.57
CA LYS A 81 -5.78 -14.37 1.98
C LYS A 81 -4.29 -14.71 2.10
N GLY A 82 -3.92 -15.50 3.11
CA GLY A 82 -2.56 -16.02 3.29
C GLY A 82 -1.53 -15.06 3.90
N VAL A 83 -1.93 -13.85 4.34
CA VAL A 83 -0.97 -12.86 4.89
C VAL A 83 -0.92 -12.80 6.43
N SER A 84 -1.75 -13.58 7.12
CA SER A 84 -1.89 -13.49 8.59
C SER A 84 -0.59 -13.76 9.34
N ASP A 85 0.19 -14.77 8.93
CA ASP A 85 1.46 -15.13 9.57
C ASP A 85 2.50 -14.03 9.39
N VAL A 86 2.55 -13.44 8.19
CA VAL A 86 3.45 -12.31 7.89
C VAL A 86 3.10 -11.11 8.76
N LEU A 87 1.83 -10.75 8.86
CA LEU A 87 1.38 -9.64 9.70
C LEU A 87 1.67 -9.88 11.18
N SER A 88 1.45 -11.10 11.67
CA SER A 88 1.74 -11.47 13.07
C SER A 88 3.24 -11.38 13.35
N ASN A 89 4.09 -11.83 12.43
CA ASN A 89 5.53 -11.74 12.55
C ASN A 89 6.01 -10.28 12.52
N LEU A 90 5.50 -9.47 11.58
CA LEU A 90 5.78 -8.04 11.50
C LEU A 90 5.42 -7.33 12.80
N LYS A 91 4.22 -7.58 13.34
CA LYS A 91 3.78 -7.00 14.60
C LYS A 91 4.72 -7.34 15.74
N ARG A 92 5.06 -8.62 15.89
CA ARG A 92 5.95 -9.11 16.95
C ARG A 92 7.32 -8.42 16.88
N GLN A 93 7.93 -8.37 15.70
CA GLN A 93 9.27 -7.81 15.50
C GLN A 93 9.28 -6.29 15.61
N LEU A 94 8.41 -5.58 14.91
CA LEU A 94 8.38 -4.11 14.91
C LEU A 94 7.92 -3.53 16.25
N SER A 95 7.17 -4.29 17.05
CA SER A 95 6.79 -3.84 18.40
C SER A 95 7.99 -3.64 19.32
N THR A 96 9.07 -4.38 19.12
CA THR A 96 10.31 -4.26 19.92
C THR A 96 11.18 -3.06 19.53
N CYS A 97 10.92 -2.46 18.36
CA CYS A 97 11.70 -1.35 17.84
C CYS A 97 11.24 -0.01 18.44
N SER A 98 12.16 0.88 18.71
CA SER A 98 11.87 2.25 19.18
C SER A 98 11.48 3.20 18.05
N GLU A 99 11.97 2.91 16.86
CA GLU A 99 11.68 3.65 15.63
C GLU A 99 11.43 2.64 14.50
N ILE A 100 10.54 2.98 13.55
CA ILE A 100 10.33 2.19 12.34
C ILE A 100 10.65 3.07 11.13
N ALA A 101 11.59 2.61 10.32
CA ALA A 101 11.93 3.25 9.07
C ALA A 101 11.21 2.53 7.91
N ILE A 102 10.43 3.27 7.15
CA ILE A 102 9.78 2.81 5.93
C ILE A 102 10.85 2.73 4.84
N ALA A 103 11.06 1.56 4.28
CA ALA A 103 12.03 1.24 3.23
C ALA A 103 11.35 0.50 2.05
N THR A 104 10.15 0.92 1.71
CA THR A 104 9.42 0.53 0.51
C THR A 104 9.87 1.37 -0.68
N ASP A 105 9.56 0.95 -1.89
CA ASP A 105 9.95 1.66 -3.12
C ASP A 105 9.53 3.14 -3.06
N VAL A 106 10.38 4.01 -3.57
CA VAL A 106 10.12 5.46 -3.67
C VAL A 106 9.64 5.73 -5.09
N ASP A 107 8.35 5.89 -5.26
CA ASP A 107 7.75 6.12 -6.57
C ASP A 107 6.91 7.41 -6.57
N PRO A 108 6.76 8.07 -7.75
CA PRO A 108 5.99 9.31 -7.86
C PRO A 108 4.52 9.18 -7.49
N THR A 109 3.99 7.96 -7.48
CA THR A 109 2.57 7.70 -7.14
C THR A 109 2.34 7.53 -5.65
N GLY A 110 3.40 7.28 -4.87
CA GLY A 110 3.36 7.04 -3.43
C GLY A 110 2.84 5.66 -3.04
N GLU A 111 2.82 4.69 -3.97
CA GLU A 111 2.26 3.36 -3.70
C GLU A 111 3.02 2.62 -2.60
N GLY A 112 4.36 2.71 -2.61
CA GLY A 112 5.19 2.16 -1.54
C GLY A 112 4.90 2.79 -0.18
N GLU A 113 4.58 4.09 -0.14
CA GLU A 113 4.14 4.79 1.06
C GLU A 113 2.82 4.21 1.57
N LEU A 114 1.81 4.09 0.71
CA LEU A 114 0.49 3.56 1.06
C LEU A 114 0.60 2.15 1.67
N LEU A 115 1.40 1.27 1.05
CA LEU A 115 1.63 -0.09 1.53
C LEU A 115 2.16 -0.10 2.97
N ALA A 116 3.21 0.68 3.24
CA ALA A 116 3.80 0.73 4.57
C ALA A 116 2.83 1.31 5.61
N TYR A 117 2.09 2.35 5.26
CA TYR A 117 1.10 2.97 6.14
C TYR A 117 -0.05 2.03 6.46
N GLU A 118 -0.57 1.29 5.47
CA GLU A 118 -1.59 0.27 5.69
C GLU A 118 -1.14 -0.77 6.72
N VAL A 119 0.08 -1.27 6.58
CA VAL A 119 0.66 -2.22 7.53
C VAL A 119 0.78 -1.61 8.93
N LEU A 120 1.37 -0.43 9.05
CA LEU A 120 1.63 0.20 10.34
C LEU A 120 0.34 0.60 11.07
N GLU A 121 -0.67 1.07 10.34
CA GLU A 121 -1.98 1.42 10.90
C GLU A 121 -2.70 0.18 11.44
N GLU A 122 -2.82 -0.86 10.63
CA GLU A 122 -3.51 -2.10 11.00
C GLU A 122 -2.81 -2.86 12.14
N LEU A 123 -1.49 -2.80 12.19
CA LEU A 123 -0.72 -3.37 13.31
C LEU A 123 -0.75 -2.47 14.56
N LYS A 124 -1.38 -1.30 14.49
CA LYS A 124 -1.44 -0.29 15.57
C LYS A 124 -0.05 0.23 15.97
N LEU A 125 0.82 0.39 15.00
CA LEU A 125 2.20 0.88 15.17
C LEU A 125 2.39 2.33 14.69
N SER A 126 1.36 3.00 14.18
CA SER A 126 1.39 4.37 13.67
C SER A 126 1.81 5.43 14.71
N LYS A 127 1.71 5.12 16.01
CA LYS A 127 2.13 6.01 17.10
C LYS A 127 3.63 5.92 17.45
N LYS A 128 4.37 4.99 16.87
CA LYS A 128 5.82 4.91 17.03
C LYS A 128 6.50 6.05 16.29
N LYS A 129 7.77 6.29 16.61
CA LYS A 129 8.60 7.17 15.80
C LYS A 129 8.76 6.54 14.44
N ILE A 130 8.33 7.24 13.38
CA ILE A 130 8.37 6.78 12.01
C ILE A 130 9.37 7.65 11.23
N SER A 131 10.17 7.01 10.38
CA SER A 131 11.04 7.66 9.43
C SER A 131 10.96 7.01 8.06
N ARG A 132 11.53 7.64 7.05
CA ARG A 132 11.49 7.20 5.65
C ARG A 132 12.88 7.17 5.06
N PHE A 133 13.23 6.07 4.39
CA PHE A 133 14.38 5.97 3.52
C PHE A 133 14.02 6.45 2.13
N TYR A 134 14.79 7.38 1.59
CA TYR A 134 14.69 7.82 0.21
C TYR A 134 15.90 7.29 -0.55
N PHE A 135 15.65 6.49 -1.58
CA PHE A 135 16.66 5.87 -2.44
C PHE A 135 16.11 5.77 -3.87
N ASP A 136 16.97 5.90 -4.84
CA ASP A 136 16.62 5.82 -6.26
C ASP A 136 16.76 4.38 -6.77
N ASP A 137 17.66 3.59 -6.16
CA ASP A 137 17.86 2.17 -6.42
C ASP A 137 18.26 1.42 -5.15
N GLU A 138 18.23 0.08 -5.19
CA GLU A 138 18.59 -0.79 -4.07
C GLU A 138 20.09 -1.21 -4.09
N SER A 139 20.97 -0.40 -4.65
CA SER A 139 22.42 -0.64 -4.57
C SER A 139 22.96 -0.40 -3.17
N VAL A 140 24.07 -1.07 -2.85
CA VAL A 140 24.69 -0.96 -1.52
C VAL A 140 24.98 0.50 -1.12
N PRO A 141 25.60 1.34 -1.98
CA PRO A 141 25.85 2.73 -1.63
C PRO A 141 24.60 3.55 -1.36
N GLU A 142 23.54 3.38 -2.18
CA GLU A 142 22.30 4.13 -2.02
C GLU A 142 21.54 3.73 -0.75
N ILE A 143 21.46 2.42 -0.44
CA ILE A 143 20.86 1.97 0.81
C ILE A 143 21.62 2.52 2.03
N GLN A 144 22.95 2.47 2.02
CA GLN A 144 23.76 2.99 3.11
C GLN A 144 23.62 4.51 3.28
N LYS A 145 23.51 5.24 2.17
CA LYS A 145 23.23 6.68 2.15
C LYS A 145 21.83 6.97 2.70
N ALA A 146 20.81 6.22 2.26
CA ALA A 146 19.45 6.36 2.76
C ALA A 146 19.33 6.07 4.26
N PHE A 147 20.07 5.07 4.78
CA PHE A 147 20.13 4.79 6.21
C PHE A 147 20.62 6.01 7.01
N LYS A 148 21.70 6.64 6.57
CA LYS A 148 22.31 7.81 7.24
C LYS A 148 21.42 9.05 7.15
N ASN A 149 20.70 9.21 6.04
CA ASN A 149 19.95 10.43 5.70
C ASN A 149 18.43 10.25 5.79
N ARG A 150 17.95 9.20 6.50
CA ARG A 150 16.51 8.98 6.63
C ARG A 150 15.81 10.19 7.26
N LYS A 151 14.63 10.48 6.78
CA LYS A 151 13.85 11.64 7.22
C LYS A 151 12.76 11.20 8.19
N ALA A 152 12.62 11.90 9.31
CA ALA A 152 11.52 11.68 10.24
C ALA A 152 10.19 12.05 9.58
N ILE A 153 9.14 11.29 9.91
CA ILE A 153 7.75 11.59 9.57
C ILE A 153 7.05 12.02 10.87
N PRO A 154 6.95 13.33 11.14
CA PRO A 154 6.38 13.83 12.39
C PRO A 154 4.86 13.70 12.44
N ASP A 155 4.20 13.79 11.29
CA ASP A 155 2.75 13.63 11.15
C ASP A 155 2.45 12.46 10.20
N PHE A 156 2.07 11.34 10.79
CA PHE A 156 1.77 10.12 10.04
C PHE A 156 0.64 10.32 9.03
N TYR A 157 -0.48 10.89 9.44
CA TYR A 157 -1.66 11.05 8.57
C TYR A 157 -1.60 12.30 7.67
N GLY A 158 -0.79 13.28 8.02
CA GLY A 158 -0.58 14.48 7.21
C GLY A 158 0.49 14.35 6.13
N ASN A 159 1.21 13.21 6.06
CA ASN A 159 2.24 13.00 5.05
C ASN A 159 1.66 13.13 3.63
N PRO A 160 2.19 14.06 2.79
CA PRO A 160 1.66 14.31 1.45
C PRO A 160 1.70 13.08 0.53
N ASP A 161 2.77 12.28 0.60
CA ASP A 161 2.92 11.10 -0.26
C ASP A 161 1.90 10.01 0.12
N TYR A 162 1.67 9.79 1.40
CA TYR A 162 0.60 8.91 1.85
C TYR A 162 -0.77 9.41 1.39
N ARG A 163 -1.09 10.68 1.58
CA ARG A 163 -2.38 11.25 1.18
C ARG A 163 -2.61 11.16 -0.32
N LYS A 164 -1.60 11.45 -1.13
CA LYS A 164 -1.63 11.31 -2.59
C LYS A 164 -1.92 9.87 -3.01
N ALA A 165 -1.20 8.90 -2.43
CA ALA A 165 -1.38 7.49 -2.73
C ALA A 165 -2.75 6.96 -2.27
N LEU A 166 -3.23 7.37 -1.11
CA LEU A 166 -4.56 7.02 -0.62
C LEU A 166 -5.66 7.57 -1.53
N TYR A 167 -5.54 8.83 -1.97
CA TYR A 167 -6.47 9.42 -2.92
C TYR A 167 -6.49 8.64 -4.24
N ARG A 168 -5.32 8.31 -4.78
CA ARG A 168 -5.19 7.49 -5.98
C ARG A 168 -5.87 6.12 -5.81
N ALA A 169 -5.62 5.42 -4.70
CA ALA A 169 -6.22 4.11 -4.46
C ALA A 169 -7.75 4.19 -4.39
N LYS A 170 -8.30 5.20 -3.73
CA LYS A 170 -9.74 5.46 -3.70
C LYS A 170 -10.29 5.79 -5.08
N PHE A 171 -9.60 6.60 -5.86
CA PHE A 171 -9.99 6.93 -7.23
C PHE A 171 -10.00 5.69 -8.11
N ASP A 172 -8.96 4.86 -8.06
CA ASP A 172 -8.89 3.59 -8.81
C ASP A 172 -10.03 2.64 -8.43
N PHE A 173 -10.37 2.57 -7.15
CA PHE A 173 -11.50 1.80 -6.67
C PHE A 173 -12.84 2.33 -7.22
N LEU A 174 -13.05 3.64 -7.16
CA LEU A 174 -14.28 4.26 -7.66
C LEU A 174 -14.42 4.12 -9.18
N THR A 175 -13.33 4.20 -9.94
CA THR A 175 -13.39 4.03 -11.40
C THR A 175 -13.78 2.61 -11.82
N MET A 176 -13.70 1.63 -10.91
CA MET A 176 -14.17 0.27 -11.14
C MET A 176 -15.66 0.23 -11.58
N GLN A 177 -16.49 1.14 -11.09
CA GLN A 177 -17.89 1.24 -11.49
C GLN A 177 -18.07 1.45 -13.01
N PHE A 178 -17.16 2.20 -13.64
CA PHE A 178 -17.19 2.44 -15.09
C PHE A 178 -16.40 1.39 -15.84
N THR A 179 -15.19 1.10 -15.40
CA THR A 179 -14.22 0.25 -16.10
C THR A 179 -14.50 -1.24 -15.95
N ARG A 180 -15.36 -1.64 -15.05
CA ARG A 180 -15.73 -3.04 -14.82
C ARG A 180 -17.24 -3.25 -14.89
N ILE A 181 -18.01 -2.50 -14.10
CA ILE A 181 -19.46 -2.73 -14.00
C ILE A 181 -20.16 -2.26 -15.27
N ALA A 182 -20.05 -0.99 -15.66
CA ALA A 182 -20.73 -0.45 -16.82
C ALA A 182 -20.36 -1.17 -18.12
N THR A 183 -19.06 -1.43 -18.34
CA THR A 183 -18.59 -2.15 -19.54
C THR A 183 -19.05 -3.62 -19.56
N THR A 184 -19.04 -4.31 -18.41
CA THR A 184 -19.53 -5.69 -18.31
C THR A 184 -21.03 -5.76 -18.56
N CYS A 185 -21.81 -4.83 -18.03
CA CYS A 185 -23.25 -4.75 -18.26
C CYS A 185 -23.57 -4.46 -19.73
N GLY A 186 -22.72 -3.66 -20.41
CA GLY A 186 -22.88 -3.35 -21.85
C GLY A 186 -22.59 -4.53 -22.77
N ASP A 187 -21.58 -5.33 -22.48
CA ASP A 187 -21.20 -6.51 -23.27
C ASP A 187 -22.00 -7.77 -22.89
N GLY A 188 -22.38 -7.91 -21.63
CA GLY A 188 -23.24 -8.99 -21.12
C GLY A 188 -22.66 -10.40 -21.12
N LYS A 189 -21.40 -10.59 -21.53
CA LYS A 189 -20.80 -11.93 -21.72
C LYS A 189 -19.74 -12.28 -20.67
N SER A 190 -18.88 -11.34 -20.32
CA SER A 190 -17.76 -11.57 -19.41
C SER A 190 -17.33 -10.30 -18.69
N VAL A 191 -16.58 -10.44 -17.60
CA VAL A 191 -16.02 -9.29 -16.89
C VAL A 191 -14.97 -8.59 -17.75
N VAL A 192 -15.30 -7.41 -18.24
CA VAL A 192 -14.38 -6.57 -19.00
C VAL A 192 -13.51 -5.77 -18.03
N ARG A 193 -12.20 -6.00 -18.10
CA ARG A 193 -11.22 -5.30 -17.27
C ARG A 193 -10.59 -4.17 -18.05
N GLN A 194 -10.58 -3.01 -17.44
CA GLN A 194 -9.90 -1.83 -17.96
C GLN A 194 -8.81 -1.37 -16.98
N GLY A 195 -7.88 -0.56 -17.47
CA GLY A 195 -6.83 0.04 -16.65
C GLY A 195 -6.50 1.42 -17.18
N ARG A 196 -6.20 2.36 -16.30
CA ARG A 196 -5.97 3.76 -16.65
C ARG A 196 -5.00 3.96 -17.82
N LEU A 197 -3.84 3.31 -17.79
CA LEU A 197 -2.85 3.40 -18.86
C LEU A 197 -3.17 2.47 -20.02
N LYS A 198 -3.49 1.21 -19.74
CA LYS A 198 -3.74 0.21 -20.80
C LYS A 198 -4.91 0.60 -21.70
N SER A 199 -6.02 1.06 -21.13
CA SER A 199 -7.17 1.46 -21.91
C SER A 199 -6.89 2.68 -22.79
N ALA A 200 -6.19 3.68 -22.27
CA ALA A 200 -5.76 4.84 -23.04
C ALA A 200 -4.80 4.45 -24.18
N MET A 201 -3.82 3.59 -23.91
CA MET A 201 -2.89 3.12 -24.94
C MET A 201 -3.59 2.30 -26.03
N VAL A 202 -4.53 1.43 -25.66
CA VAL A 202 -5.30 0.64 -26.63
C VAL A 202 -6.17 1.54 -27.50
N SER A 203 -6.80 2.57 -26.92
CA SER A 203 -7.59 3.55 -27.69
C SER A 203 -6.74 4.29 -28.72
N ILE A 204 -5.54 4.77 -28.32
CA ILE A 204 -4.62 5.49 -29.22
C ILE A 204 -4.12 4.61 -30.38
N VAL A 205 -3.96 3.30 -30.15
CA VAL A 205 -3.45 2.38 -31.19
C VAL A 205 -4.57 1.78 -32.02
N GLY A 206 -5.81 1.80 -31.52
CA GLY A 206 -6.99 1.22 -32.17
C GLY A 206 -7.73 2.17 -33.11
N ASP A 207 -7.38 3.46 -33.07
CA ASP A 207 -7.85 4.50 -34.01
C ASP A 207 -6.89 4.58 -35.23
#